data_5d0f3d55f687b764c02ac98cd08dd5f2
#
_entry.id   5d0f3d55f687b764c02ac98cd08dd5f2
#
_cell.length_a   1.000
_cell.length_b   1.000
_cell.length_c   1.000
_cell.angle_alpha   90.00
_cell.angle_beta   90.00
_cell.angle_gamma   90.00
#
_symmetry.space_group_name_H-M   'P 1'
#
loop_
_entity.id
_entity.type
_entity.pdbx_description
1 polymer ?
#
loop_
_entity_poly.entity_id
_entity_poly.type
_entity_poly.pdbx_seq_one_letter_code
_entity_poly.pdbx_strand_id
1 'polypeptide(L)'
;GLDALNTRGKWGGVVISGSATLNTQSGTDASEGVVSTYGGGTSPRNDDNSGALTYVQIKYAGYAFSPTNELNSLALQGVGSATVVDFVQTHNGADDGIEFYGGTVDAKHLLITGTDDDGLDWTHGYVGRIQHVLIDSTNSGDNCIEADNLGSNPIATPRSIPTVSNLTCVLSTGMSSKGHAFELKAGTGMLLSNAVIGGEDPAPNEGCIRIANEDTFRQSGETIATLNGTLVMRDSRITSACAADLVAVDGLWSTTDWYGAQTNSTSGVVDLGGPNGWANGSALNAIPANVPSDSFFDKVNYIGAIKDDSSDWTKGWSFTGYK
;
A
#
# COMPACT_ATOMS: atom_id res chain seq x y z
N GLY A 1 10.50 25.52 -11.45
CA GLY A 1 10.09 24.55 -12.45
C GLY A 1 9.02 23.61 -11.89
N LEU A 2 8.50 22.72 -12.70
CA LEU A 2 7.49 21.73 -12.27
C LEU A 2 8.05 20.71 -11.26
N ASP A 3 9.36 20.56 -11.18
CA ASP A 3 10.01 19.61 -10.28
C ASP A 3 10.32 20.19 -8.89
N ALA A 4 9.61 21.25 -8.47
CA ALA A 4 9.71 21.72 -7.09
C ALA A 4 9.02 20.71 -6.14
N LEU A 5 9.62 20.51 -4.96
CA LEU A 5 9.15 19.53 -3.95
C LEU A 5 7.66 19.61 -3.63
N ASN A 6 7.07 20.78 -3.73
CA ASN A 6 5.65 21.02 -3.40
C ASN A 6 4.75 21.19 -4.65
N THR A 7 5.18 20.74 -5.82
CA THR A 7 4.31 20.78 -7.00
C THR A 7 3.39 19.57 -6.99
N ARG A 8 2.09 19.80 -6.77
CA ARG A 8 1.03 18.78 -6.70
C ARG A 8 -0.25 19.28 -7.37
N GLY A 9 -1.24 18.42 -7.60
CA GLY A 9 -2.58 18.78 -8.04
C GLY A 9 -2.67 19.52 -9.37
N LYS A 10 -1.74 19.27 -10.31
CA LYS A 10 -1.69 20.00 -11.59
C LYS A 10 -2.62 19.43 -12.65
N TRP A 11 -3.11 18.21 -12.45
CA TRP A 11 -4.04 17.49 -13.29
C TRP A 11 -4.69 16.34 -12.50
N GLY A 12 -5.70 15.69 -13.07
CA GLY A 12 -6.50 14.70 -12.34
C GLY A 12 -5.78 13.38 -12.05
N GLY A 13 -4.76 13.02 -12.81
CA GLY A 13 -4.17 11.68 -12.71
C GLY A 13 -4.75 10.70 -13.73
N VAL A 14 -4.53 9.40 -13.48
CA VAL A 14 -4.99 8.32 -14.35
C VAL A 14 -6.04 7.50 -13.63
N VAL A 15 -7.22 7.38 -14.23
CA VAL A 15 -8.31 6.53 -13.74
C VAL A 15 -8.56 5.41 -14.74
N ILE A 16 -8.50 4.17 -14.28
CA ILE A 16 -8.85 2.98 -15.07
C ILE A 16 -10.04 2.30 -14.41
N SER A 17 -11.17 2.28 -15.13
CA SER A 17 -12.40 1.65 -14.68
C SER A 17 -12.62 0.33 -15.39
N GLY A 18 -12.75 -0.74 -14.64
CA GLY A 18 -13.02 -2.10 -15.10
C GLY A 18 -14.37 -2.62 -14.65
N SER A 19 -14.60 -3.91 -14.88
CA SER A 19 -15.85 -4.60 -14.59
C SER A 19 -15.69 -5.79 -13.64
N ALA A 20 -14.64 -5.81 -12.83
CA ALA A 20 -14.45 -6.85 -11.81
C ALA A 20 -15.35 -6.63 -10.58
N THR A 21 -15.30 -7.57 -9.66
CA THR A 21 -16.13 -7.60 -8.44
C THR A 21 -15.78 -6.45 -7.50
N LEU A 22 -16.83 -5.79 -7.01
CA LEU A 22 -16.78 -4.92 -5.83
C LEU A 22 -17.65 -5.51 -4.71
N ASN A 23 -17.35 -5.16 -3.47
CA ASN A 23 -18.15 -5.55 -2.30
C ASN A 23 -19.22 -4.51 -1.91
N THR A 24 -19.43 -3.49 -2.71
CA THR A 24 -20.55 -2.57 -2.56
C THR A 24 -21.89 -3.29 -2.78
N GLN A 25 -22.97 -2.77 -2.23
CA GLN A 25 -24.28 -3.43 -2.30
C GLN A 25 -24.77 -3.67 -3.74
N SER A 26 -24.45 -2.75 -4.66
CA SER A 26 -24.81 -2.87 -6.08
C SER A 26 -23.77 -3.65 -6.90
N GLY A 27 -22.57 -3.91 -6.35
CA GLY A 27 -21.42 -4.39 -7.11
C GLY A 27 -20.84 -3.38 -8.09
N THR A 28 -21.27 -2.11 -7.99
CA THR A 28 -20.79 -0.96 -8.77
C THR A 28 -20.61 0.24 -7.86
N ASP A 29 -19.81 1.22 -8.27
CA ASP A 29 -19.71 2.50 -7.59
C ASP A 29 -19.49 3.63 -8.62
N ALA A 30 -19.61 4.88 -8.16
CA ALA A 30 -19.31 6.07 -8.94
C ALA A 30 -17.85 6.44 -8.81
N SER A 31 -17.22 6.77 -9.93
CA SER A 31 -15.82 7.25 -9.92
C SER A 31 -15.76 8.69 -9.42
N GLU A 32 -14.78 8.97 -8.58
CA GLU A 32 -14.49 10.32 -8.11
C GLU A 32 -14.14 11.26 -9.26
N GLY A 33 -14.56 12.49 -9.15
CA GLY A 33 -14.22 13.57 -10.08
C GLY A 33 -14.66 13.39 -11.52
N VAL A 34 -15.23 12.25 -11.90
CA VAL A 34 -15.70 11.97 -13.27
C VAL A 34 -17.08 11.33 -13.27
N VAL A 35 -17.85 11.58 -14.32
CA VAL A 35 -19.20 10.99 -14.47
C VAL A 35 -19.06 9.61 -15.10
N SER A 36 -18.63 8.63 -14.31
CA SER A 36 -18.56 7.23 -14.72
C SER A 36 -18.91 6.32 -13.57
N THR A 37 -19.25 5.08 -13.87
CA THR A 37 -19.41 3.99 -12.90
C THR A 37 -18.46 2.88 -13.24
N TYR A 38 -17.98 2.16 -12.21
CA TYR A 38 -17.10 1.02 -12.36
C TYR A 38 -17.62 -0.19 -11.58
N GLY A 39 -17.00 -1.36 -11.79
CA GLY A 39 -17.42 -2.62 -11.22
C GLY A 39 -18.44 -3.35 -12.07
N GLY A 40 -18.54 -4.67 -11.93
CA GLY A 40 -19.33 -5.56 -12.79
C GLY A 40 -20.78 -5.74 -12.36
N GLY A 41 -21.21 -5.12 -11.25
CA GLY A 41 -22.58 -5.25 -10.76
C GLY A 41 -22.96 -6.71 -10.52
N THR A 42 -24.05 -7.17 -11.13
CA THR A 42 -24.56 -8.54 -11.02
C THR A 42 -23.83 -9.54 -11.94
N SER A 43 -22.91 -9.08 -12.78
CA SER A 43 -22.19 -9.91 -13.76
C SER A 43 -20.70 -9.53 -13.84
N PRO A 44 -19.98 -9.58 -12.73
CA PRO A 44 -18.59 -9.14 -12.69
C PRO A 44 -17.67 -10.04 -13.53
N ARG A 45 -16.63 -9.43 -14.11
CA ARG A 45 -15.58 -10.13 -14.85
C ARG A 45 -14.24 -9.92 -14.14
N ASN A 46 -13.86 -10.84 -13.29
CA ASN A 46 -12.61 -10.76 -12.55
C ASN A 46 -11.36 -10.98 -13.42
N ASP A 47 -11.53 -11.45 -14.64
CA ASP A 47 -10.53 -11.54 -15.69
C ASP A 47 -10.57 -10.37 -16.70
N ASP A 48 -11.23 -9.28 -16.35
CA ASP A 48 -11.29 -8.07 -17.16
C ASP A 48 -9.87 -7.61 -17.55
N ASN A 49 -9.74 -7.14 -18.80
CA ASN A 49 -8.51 -6.59 -19.33
C ASN A 49 -8.73 -5.13 -19.75
N SER A 50 -8.27 -4.22 -18.92
CA SER A 50 -8.32 -2.79 -19.17
C SER A 50 -7.03 -2.24 -19.82
N GLY A 51 -6.14 -3.12 -20.30
CA GLY A 51 -4.93 -2.75 -21.01
C GLY A 51 -3.64 -3.02 -20.24
N ALA A 52 -2.61 -2.19 -20.48
CA ALA A 52 -1.31 -2.33 -19.86
C ALA A 52 -0.71 -0.95 -19.50
N LEU A 53 -0.26 -0.81 -18.27
CA LEU A 53 0.60 0.28 -17.80
C LEU A 53 1.98 -0.31 -17.49
N THR A 54 2.97 0.03 -18.32
CA THR A 54 4.34 -0.41 -18.12
C THR A 54 5.34 0.70 -18.36
N TYR A 55 6.29 0.90 -17.43
CA TYR A 55 7.28 1.98 -17.46
C TYR A 55 6.64 3.37 -17.55
N VAL A 56 5.66 3.63 -16.70
CA VAL A 56 4.88 4.87 -16.68
C VAL A 56 5.26 5.71 -15.47
N GLN A 57 5.43 7.02 -15.66
CA GLN A 57 5.57 8.01 -14.59
C GLN A 57 4.35 8.93 -14.57
N ILE A 58 3.63 8.97 -13.46
CA ILE A 58 2.48 9.85 -13.20
C ILE A 58 2.95 10.87 -12.16
N LYS A 59 3.09 12.12 -12.57
CA LYS A 59 3.67 13.16 -11.70
C LYS A 59 2.73 14.34 -11.51
N TYR A 60 2.68 14.85 -10.28
CA TYR A 60 1.98 16.10 -9.92
C TYR A 60 0.47 16.04 -10.14
N ALA A 61 -0.10 14.87 -10.06
CA ALA A 61 -1.53 14.61 -10.16
C ALA A 61 -2.28 14.95 -8.85
N GLY A 62 -3.54 14.57 -8.74
CA GLY A 62 -4.31 14.73 -7.52
C GLY A 62 -5.13 16.02 -7.51
N TYR A 63 -5.75 16.40 -8.63
CA TYR A 63 -6.57 17.61 -8.67
C TYR A 63 -7.82 17.45 -7.80
N ALA A 64 -7.98 18.35 -6.82
CA ALA A 64 -9.16 18.40 -5.97
C ALA A 64 -10.31 19.17 -6.65
N PHE A 65 -11.45 18.53 -6.87
CA PHE A 65 -12.68 19.18 -7.27
C PHE A 65 -13.40 19.86 -6.10
N SER A 66 -13.27 19.29 -4.92
CA SER A 66 -13.74 19.81 -3.64
C SER A 66 -12.91 19.22 -2.49
N PRO A 67 -13.04 19.74 -1.26
CA PRO A 67 -12.32 19.16 -0.10
C PRO A 67 -12.65 17.71 0.24
N THR A 68 -13.59 17.08 -0.43
CA THR A 68 -14.04 15.71 -0.20
C THR A 68 -14.17 14.93 -1.52
N ASN A 69 -13.59 15.43 -2.60
CA ASN A 69 -13.61 14.79 -3.92
C ASN A 69 -12.31 15.17 -4.63
N GLU A 70 -11.32 14.38 -4.40
CA GLU A 70 -9.95 14.52 -4.89
C GLU A 70 -9.65 13.34 -5.83
N LEU A 71 -8.66 13.49 -6.67
CA LEU A 71 -8.27 12.43 -7.60
C LEU A 71 -6.90 11.89 -7.22
N ASN A 72 -6.80 10.59 -7.16
CA ASN A 72 -5.54 9.88 -6.95
C ASN A 72 -4.57 10.06 -8.13
N SER A 73 -3.29 9.84 -7.90
CA SER A 73 -2.34 9.80 -9.02
C SER A 73 -2.69 8.65 -9.97
N LEU A 74 -2.99 7.47 -9.44
CA LEU A 74 -3.50 6.32 -10.19
C LEU A 74 -4.65 5.65 -9.43
N ALA A 75 -5.86 5.67 -9.99
CA ALA A 75 -7.01 4.93 -9.48
C ALA A 75 -7.31 3.70 -10.35
N LEU A 76 -7.33 2.52 -9.73
CA LEU A 76 -7.65 1.23 -10.37
C LEU A 76 -9.00 0.73 -9.84
N GLN A 77 -10.08 1.04 -10.56
CA GLN A 77 -11.46 0.92 -10.14
C GLN A 77 -12.12 -0.32 -10.72
N GLY A 78 -12.29 -1.38 -9.93
CA GLY A 78 -12.89 -2.63 -10.38
C GLY A 78 -12.14 -3.29 -11.53
N VAL A 79 -10.81 -3.16 -11.55
CA VAL A 79 -9.95 -3.66 -12.62
C VAL A 79 -9.67 -5.15 -12.43
N GLY A 80 -9.73 -5.92 -13.52
CA GLY A 80 -9.56 -7.38 -13.50
C GLY A 80 -8.13 -7.84 -13.73
N SER A 81 -7.90 -9.12 -13.44
CA SER A 81 -6.57 -9.76 -13.38
C SER A 81 -5.84 -9.91 -14.71
N ALA A 82 -6.52 -9.70 -15.86
CA ALA A 82 -5.83 -9.71 -17.15
C ALA A 82 -5.22 -8.36 -17.54
N THR A 83 -5.43 -7.32 -16.71
CA THR A 83 -4.79 -6.01 -16.85
C THR A 83 -3.35 -6.07 -16.34
N VAL A 84 -2.42 -5.46 -17.07
CA VAL A 84 -1.00 -5.44 -16.71
C VAL A 84 -0.65 -4.10 -16.05
N VAL A 85 -0.09 -4.16 -14.82
CA VAL A 85 0.45 -3.00 -14.10
C VAL A 85 1.85 -3.35 -13.63
N ASP A 86 2.87 -2.79 -14.29
CA ASP A 86 4.26 -3.12 -13.98
C ASP A 86 5.18 -1.93 -14.27
N PHE A 87 6.14 -1.66 -13.38
CA PHE A 87 7.02 -0.49 -13.44
C PHE A 87 6.25 0.84 -13.56
N VAL A 88 5.46 1.14 -12.53
CA VAL A 88 4.68 2.38 -12.44
C VAL A 88 5.23 3.24 -11.30
N GLN A 89 5.53 4.48 -11.61
CA GLN A 89 5.86 5.50 -10.60
C GLN A 89 4.74 6.53 -10.50
N THR A 90 4.30 6.81 -9.26
CA THR A 90 3.58 8.03 -8.91
C THR A 90 4.49 8.96 -8.12
N HIS A 91 4.44 10.26 -8.42
CA HIS A 91 5.31 11.23 -7.80
C HIS A 91 4.62 12.56 -7.53
N ASN A 92 4.67 13.02 -6.27
CA ASN A 92 4.08 14.28 -5.82
C ASN A 92 2.59 14.39 -6.21
N GLY A 93 1.79 13.37 -5.89
CA GLY A 93 0.33 13.45 -5.89
C GLY A 93 -0.16 14.38 -4.78
N ALA A 94 -1.29 15.06 -4.98
CA ALA A 94 -1.94 15.86 -3.93
C ALA A 94 -2.96 15.05 -3.14
N ASP A 95 -3.21 13.84 -3.55
CA ASP A 95 -4.01 12.79 -2.94
C ASP A 95 -3.19 11.50 -3.04
N ASP A 96 -3.80 10.32 -3.00
CA ASP A 96 -3.08 9.04 -2.99
C ASP A 96 -2.13 8.83 -4.17
N GLY A 97 -1.12 8.04 -3.92
CA GLY A 97 -0.24 7.55 -4.96
C GLY A 97 -0.95 6.56 -5.88
N ILE A 98 -1.38 5.43 -5.35
CA ILE A 98 -2.11 4.39 -6.08
C ILE A 98 -3.22 3.84 -5.19
N GLU A 99 -4.47 3.90 -5.68
CA GLU A 99 -5.60 3.30 -4.97
C GLU A 99 -6.30 2.22 -5.80
N PHE A 100 -6.62 1.11 -5.11
CA PHE A 100 -7.33 -0.05 -5.65
C PHE A 100 -8.75 -0.13 -5.10
N TYR A 101 -9.74 0.22 -5.91
CA TYR A 101 -11.16 0.12 -5.57
C TYR A 101 -11.73 -1.23 -5.98
N GLY A 102 -11.56 -2.24 -5.16
CA GLY A 102 -12.00 -3.59 -5.48
C GLY A 102 -11.27 -4.21 -6.67
N GLY A 103 -11.86 -5.26 -7.23
CA GLY A 103 -11.27 -5.96 -8.36
C GLY A 103 -10.15 -6.93 -7.98
N THR A 104 -9.44 -7.39 -9.00
CA THR A 104 -8.48 -8.50 -8.91
C THR A 104 -7.18 -8.24 -9.66
N VAL A 105 -6.93 -6.99 -10.06
CA VAL A 105 -5.72 -6.64 -10.80
C VAL A 105 -4.46 -6.91 -9.98
N ASP A 106 -3.46 -7.46 -10.63
CA ASP A 106 -2.14 -7.67 -10.05
C ASP A 106 -1.18 -6.55 -10.45
N ALA A 107 -0.24 -6.20 -9.58
CA ALA A 107 0.74 -5.14 -9.85
C ALA A 107 2.15 -5.50 -9.36
N LYS A 108 3.17 -5.10 -10.13
CA LYS A 108 4.57 -5.22 -9.73
C LYS A 108 5.34 -3.92 -9.92
N HIS A 109 6.47 -3.81 -9.24
CA HIS A 109 7.43 -2.70 -9.34
C HIS A 109 6.75 -1.33 -9.26
N LEU A 110 6.09 -1.10 -8.13
CA LEU A 110 5.43 0.16 -7.83
C LEU A 110 6.38 1.08 -7.05
N LEU A 111 6.66 2.26 -7.59
CA LEU A 111 7.44 3.30 -6.94
C LEU A 111 6.54 4.50 -6.63
N ILE A 112 6.32 4.76 -5.35
CA ILE A 112 5.43 5.82 -4.88
C ILE A 112 6.26 6.81 -4.08
N THR A 113 6.24 8.08 -4.47
CA THR A 113 7.16 9.06 -3.88
C THR A 113 6.48 10.41 -3.67
N GLY A 114 6.54 10.92 -2.44
CA GLY A 114 6.15 12.28 -2.10
C GLY A 114 4.66 12.60 -2.28
N THR A 115 3.77 11.66 -2.10
CA THR A 115 2.31 11.89 -2.06
C THR A 115 1.93 12.80 -0.89
N ASP A 116 0.80 13.48 -0.97
CA ASP A 116 0.32 14.37 0.10
C ASP A 116 -0.64 13.66 1.04
N ASP A 117 -1.28 12.62 0.59
CA ASP A 117 -2.06 11.68 1.37
C ASP A 117 -1.39 10.30 1.37
N ASP A 118 -2.05 9.22 1.06
CA ASP A 118 -1.52 7.87 1.21
C ASP A 118 -0.64 7.41 0.04
N GLY A 119 0.31 6.54 0.33
CA GLY A 119 1.13 5.95 -0.71
C GLY A 119 0.34 4.92 -1.53
N LEU A 120 -0.08 3.87 -0.88
CA LEU A 120 -0.85 2.78 -1.43
C LEU A 120 -2.14 2.60 -0.64
N ASP A 121 -3.29 2.71 -1.28
CA ASP A 121 -4.59 2.46 -0.67
C ASP A 121 -5.34 1.33 -1.36
N TRP A 122 -6.23 0.68 -0.60
CA TRP A 122 -7.21 -0.24 -1.16
C TRP A 122 -8.50 -0.28 -0.36
N THR A 123 -9.60 -0.45 -1.10
CA THR A 123 -10.96 -0.52 -0.55
C THR A 123 -11.83 -1.45 -1.40
N HIS A 124 -13.13 -1.46 -1.17
CA HIS A 124 -14.20 -2.09 -1.97
C HIS A 124 -13.98 -3.57 -2.32
N GLY A 125 -13.26 -4.32 -1.46
CA GLY A 125 -13.09 -5.77 -1.65
C GLY A 125 -11.95 -6.13 -2.61
N TYR A 126 -10.88 -5.35 -2.66
CA TYR A 126 -9.71 -5.65 -3.47
C TYR A 126 -9.00 -6.94 -3.02
N VAL A 127 -8.71 -7.83 -3.98
CA VAL A 127 -8.08 -9.14 -3.71
C VAL A 127 -6.91 -9.47 -4.66
N GLY A 128 -6.29 -8.48 -5.27
CA GLY A 128 -5.14 -8.66 -6.16
C GLY A 128 -3.84 -9.03 -5.45
N ARG A 129 -2.80 -9.25 -6.24
CA ARG A 129 -1.44 -9.57 -5.78
C ARG A 129 -0.50 -8.44 -6.13
N ILE A 130 0.35 -8.05 -5.19
CA ILE A 130 1.29 -6.93 -5.37
C ILE A 130 2.69 -7.38 -4.93
N GLN A 131 3.71 -7.08 -5.74
CA GLN A 131 5.10 -7.36 -5.37
C GLN A 131 6.05 -6.24 -5.81
N HIS A 132 7.14 -6.05 -5.05
CA HIS A 132 8.13 -5.01 -5.27
C HIS A 132 7.52 -3.60 -5.19
N VAL A 133 7.14 -3.20 -3.98
CA VAL A 133 6.57 -1.88 -3.71
C VAL A 133 7.55 -1.06 -2.91
N LEU A 134 7.91 0.10 -3.42
CA LEU A 134 8.68 1.10 -2.69
C LEU A 134 7.83 2.35 -2.49
N ILE A 135 7.60 2.72 -1.24
CA ILE A 135 6.92 3.95 -0.85
C ILE A 135 7.90 4.82 -0.08
N ASP A 136 8.16 6.01 -0.61
CA ASP A 136 9.03 7.00 0.02
C ASP A 136 8.22 8.24 0.38
N SER A 137 7.88 8.35 1.64
CA SER A 137 7.12 9.47 2.21
C SER A 137 8.00 10.65 2.59
N THR A 138 9.16 10.81 1.94
CA THR A 138 10.06 11.93 2.19
C THR A 138 9.36 13.26 1.93
N ASN A 139 9.28 14.09 2.96
CA ASN A 139 8.71 15.44 2.99
C ASN A 139 7.18 15.56 2.95
N SER A 140 6.42 14.48 2.92
CA SER A 140 4.95 14.55 2.94
C SER A 140 4.30 13.17 3.08
N GLY A 141 3.00 13.14 3.06
CA GLY A 141 2.17 11.96 3.10
C GLY A 141 1.50 11.74 4.45
N ASP A 142 0.40 11.02 4.43
CA ASP A 142 -0.27 10.56 5.63
C ASP A 142 0.20 9.13 5.94
N ASN A 143 -0.10 8.14 5.11
CA ASN A 143 0.32 6.77 5.35
C ASN A 143 1.17 6.18 4.20
N CYS A 144 2.03 5.20 4.48
CA CYS A 144 2.55 4.36 3.41
C CYS A 144 1.45 3.46 2.85
N ILE A 145 0.64 2.88 3.73
CA ILE A 145 -0.54 2.10 3.37
C ILE A 145 -1.73 2.58 4.19
N GLU A 146 -2.82 2.96 3.53
CA GLU A 146 -4.16 2.95 4.07
C GLU A 146 -4.92 1.73 3.54
N ALA A 147 -5.80 1.14 4.37
CA ALA A 147 -6.42 -0.12 4.00
C ALA A 147 -7.83 -0.27 4.57
N ASP A 148 -8.81 -0.34 3.68
CA ASP A 148 -10.21 -0.52 4.00
C ASP A 148 -10.81 -1.79 3.38
N ASN A 149 -11.82 -2.35 4.03
CA ASN A 149 -12.73 -3.27 3.35
C ASN A 149 -13.87 -2.50 2.67
N LEU A 150 -14.71 -1.89 3.48
CA LEU A 150 -15.78 -0.97 3.04
C LEU A 150 -16.24 -0.15 4.25
N GLY A 151 -15.98 1.16 4.25
CA GLY A 151 -16.27 2.03 5.38
C GLY A 151 -17.72 1.99 5.85
N SER A 152 -18.68 1.89 4.92
CA SER A 152 -20.11 1.79 5.24
C SER A 152 -20.57 0.40 5.71
N ASN A 153 -19.76 -0.66 5.47
CA ASN A 153 -20.04 -2.03 5.87
C ASN A 153 -18.75 -2.84 6.06
N PRO A 154 -18.11 -2.78 7.23
CA PRO A 154 -16.81 -3.44 7.48
C PRO A 154 -16.80 -4.95 7.29
N ILE A 155 -17.96 -5.59 7.24
CA ILE A 155 -18.10 -7.04 7.03
C ILE A 155 -18.54 -7.42 5.61
N ALA A 156 -18.53 -6.45 4.67
CA ALA A 156 -18.88 -6.70 3.27
C ALA A 156 -18.00 -7.78 2.62
N THR A 157 -18.55 -8.48 1.64
CA THR A 157 -17.86 -9.56 0.91
C THR A 157 -17.96 -9.35 -0.61
N PRO A 158 -16.89 -9.67 -1.40
CA PRO A 158 -15.61 -10.19 -0.92
C PRO A 158 -14.91 -9.19 -0.02
N ARG A 159 -14.15 -9.68 0.96
CA ARG A 159 -13.35 -8.82 1.82
C ARG A 159 -12.11 -8.33 1.06
N SER A 160 -11.68 -7.09 1.30
CA SER A 160 -10.36 -6.64 0.86
C SER A 160 -9.28 -7.46 1.57
N ILE A 161 -8.56 -8.29 0.82
CA ILE A 161 -7.47 -9.14 1.31
C ILE A 161 -6.42 -9.27 0.21
N PRO A 162 -5.70 -8.22 -0.16
CA PRO A 162 -4.61 -8.36 -1.12
C PRO A 162 -3.47 -9.20 -0.55
N THR A 163 -2.73 -9.85 -1.45
CA THR A 163 -1.47 -10.52 -1.10
C THR A 163 -0.31 -9.64 -1.54
N VAL A 164 0.45 -9.12 -0.59
CA VAL A 164 1.56 -8.19 -0.83
C VAL A 164 2.88 -8.82 -0.41
N SER A 165 3.92 -8.67 -1.21
CA SER A 165 5.26 -9.15 -0.86
C SER A 165 6.35 -8.17 -1.31
N ASN A 166 7.46 -8.15 -0.61
CA ASN A 166 8.61 -7.30 -0.93
C ASN A 166 8.27 -5.80 -0.97
N LEU A 167 7.79 -5.29 0.15
CA LEU A 167 7.45 -3.88 0.34
C LEU A 167 8.53 -3.17 1.18
N THR A 168 8.91 -1.97 0.77
CA THR A 168 9.67 -1.03 1.61
C THR A 168 8.88 0.25 1.79
N CYS A 169 8.63 0.62 3.04
CA CYS A 169 8.07 1.91 3.45
C CYS A 169 9.18 2.73 4.09
N VAL A 170 9.47 3.89 3.52
CA VAL A 170 10.46 4.84 4.04
C VAL A 170 9.72 6.01 4.66
N LEU A 171 9.68 6.01 5.99
CA LEU A 171 9.07 7.07 6.79
C LEU A 171 9.96 8.31 6.84
N SER A 172 9.36 9.48 7.07
CA SER A 172 10.10 10.71 7.33
C SER A 172 9.36 11.63 8.31
N THR A 173 10.11 12.50 8.97
CA THR A 173 9.55 13.55 9.83
C THR A 173 8.76 14.62 9.07
N GLY A 174 8.74 14.57 7.75
CA GLY A 174 7.92 15.43 6.89
C GLY A 174 6.51 14.91 6.63
N MET A 175 6.19 13.71 7.09
CA MET A 175 4.83 13.19 7.02
C MET A 175 3.87 13.98 7.90
N SER A 176 2.58 13.83 7.68
CA SER A 176 1.52 14.37 8.51
C SER A 176 1.70 13.96 9.98
N SER A 177 1.24 14.78 10.91
CA SER A 177 1.23 14.43 12.34
C SER A 177 0.28 13.27 12.68
N LYS A 178 -0.48 12.80 11.72
CA LYS A 178 -1.34 11.61 11.80
C LYS A 178 -0.78 10.45 11.00
N GLY A 179 0.36 10.64 10.36
CA GLY A 179 0.91 9.68 9.42
C GLY A 179 1.38 8.39 10.06
N HIS A 180 1.10 7.27 9.40
CA HIS A 180 1.47 5.93 9.81
C HIS A 180 2.31 5.24 8.74
N ALA A 181 3.06 4.22 9.11
CA ALA A 181 3.47 3.25 8.12
C ALA A 181 2.23 2.54 7.53
N PHE A 182 1.34 2.06 8.41
CA PHE A 182 0.09 1.43 7.99
C PHE A 182 -1.07 1.89 8.87
N GLU A 183 -2.17 2.33 8.23
CA GLU A 183 -3.48 2.44 8.83
C GLU A 183 -4.41 1.35 8.27
N LEU A 184 -4.80 0.41 9.14
CA LEU A 184 -5.63 -0.74 8.79
C LEU A 184 -6.98 -0.59 9.47
N LYS A 185 -8.05 -0.42 8.68
CA LYS A 185 -9.37 -0.06 9.22
C LYS A 185 -10.54 -0.72 8.47
N ALA A 186 -11.76 -0.40 8.88
CA ALA A 186 -13.01 -0.82 8.24
C ALA A 186 -13.10 -2.31 7.87
N GLY A 187 -12.48 -3.18 8.67
CA GLY A 187 -12.57 -4.62 8.49
C GLY A 187 -11.66 -5.21 7.41
N THR A 188 -10.62 -4.49 6.95
CA THR A 188 -9.69 -5.02 5.95
C THR A 188 -8.93 -6.25 6.45
N GLY A 189 -8.57 -7.14 5.52
CA GLY A 189 -7.48 -8.10 5.67
C GLY A 189 -6.26 -7.66 4.87
N MET A 190 -5.16 -8.36 5.06
CA MET A 190 -3.91 -8.16 4.33
C MET A 190 -3.03 -9.40 4.52
N LEU A 191 -2.50 -9.96 3.44
CA LEU A 191 -1.48 -11.01 3.52
C LEU A 191 -0.14 -10.43 3.10
N LEU A 192 0.54 -9.74 4.04
CA LEU A 192 1.83 -9.11 3.79
C LEU A 192 2.97 -10.01 4.21
N SER A 193 3.99 -10.11 3.35
CA SER A 193 5.25 -10.79 3.65
C SER A 193 6.44 -10.00 3.12
N ASN A 194 7.60 -10.19 3.76
CA ASN A 194 8.87 -9.61 3.33
C ASN A 194 8.84 -8.07 3.29
N ALA A 195 8.24 -7.43 4.29
CA ALA A 195 8.18 -5.98 4.38
C ALA A 195 9.33 -5.39 5.21
N VAL A 196 9.73 -4.19 4.85
CA VAL A 196 10.67 -3.35 5.59
C VAL A 196 10.00 -2.00 5.85
N ILE A 197 9.91 -1.60 7.12
CA ILE A 197 9.53 -0.24 7.52
C ILE A 197 10.77 0.43 8.10
N GLY A 198 11.25 1.45 7.41
CA GLY A 198 12.48 2.17 7.74
C GLY A 198 12.32 3.68 7.67
N GLY A 199 13.45 4.39 7.72
CA GLY A 199 13.45 5.84 7.71
C GLY A 199 13.33 6.44 9.11
N GLU A 200 12.93 7.69 9.18
CA GLU A 200 12.72 8.44 10.42
C GLU A 200 11.24 8.34 10.84
N ASP A 201 11.01 8.00 12.10
CA ASP A 201 9.68 7.96 12.67
C ASP A 201 9.03 9.35 12.58
N PRO A 202 7.83 9.49 11.99
CA PRO A 202 7.20 10.80 11.73
C PRO A 202 6.76 11.55 12.98
N ALA A 203 7.14 11.12 14.16
CA ALA A 203 6.71 11.66 15.45
C ALA A 203 5.26 11.31 15.83
N PRO A 204 5.10 10.84 17.00
CA PRO A 204 4.16 9.80 17.37
C PRO A 204 2.81 10.30 17.89
N ASN A 205 2.07 11.09 17.14
CA ASN A 205 0.73 11.41 17.65
C ASN A 205 -0.29 10.28 17.46
N GLU A 206 -0.08 9.39 16.48
CA GLU A 206 -1.03 8.30 16.21
C GLU A 206 -0.39 6.94 15.95
N GLY A 207 0.95 6.85 16.06
CA GLY A 207 1.69 5.59 16.01
C GLY A 207 2.13 5.12 14.62
N CYS A 208 3.03 4.14 14.60
CA CYS A 208 3.63 3.65 13.35
C CYS A 208 2.73 2.68 12.59
N ILE A 209 2.09 1.75 13.29
CA ILE A 209 1.07 0.86 12.71
C ILE A 209 -0.18 1.00 13.55
N ARG A 210 -1.25 1.45 12.91
CA ARG A 210 -2.55 1.62 13.51
C ARG A 210 -3.52 0.55 12.99
N ILE A 211 -4.14 -0.19 13.92
CA ILE A 211 -5.28 -1.06 13.60
C ILE A 211 -6.49 -0.45 14.27
N ALA A 212 -7.49 -0.07 13.47
CA ALA A 212 -8.71 0.56 13.91
C ALA A 212 -9.89 -0.39 13.82
N ASN A 213 -10.74 -0.34 14.87
CA ASN A 213 -11.99 -1.05 15.10
C ASN A 213 -11.91 -2.59 15.21
N GLU A 214 -12.91 -3.14 15.90
CA GLU A 214 -13.03 -4.55 16.21
C GLU A 214 -13.09 -5.44 14.96
N ASP A 215 -13.78 -5.01 13.90
CA ASP A 215 -13.93 -5.79 12.67
C ASP A 215 -12.59 -6.02 11.96
N THR A 216 -11.67 -5.07 12.05
CA THR A 216 -10.31 -5.21 11.52
C THR A 216 -9.48 -6.17 12.38
N PHE A 217 -9.53 -6.04 13.71
CA PHE A 217 -8.85 -6.98 14.59
C PHE A 217 -9.30 -8.41 14.40
N ARG A 218 -10.59 -8.67 14.15
CA ARG A 218 -11.14 -10.01 13.87
C ARG A 218 -10.54 -10.64 12.62
N GLN A 219 -9.91 -9.87 11.75
CA GLN A 219 -9.18 -10.40 10.60
C GLN A 219 -7.84 -11.05 10.99
N SER A 220 -7.25 -10.70 12.12
CA SER A 220 -6.06 -11.39 12.61
C SER A 220 -6.34 -12.75 13.23
N GLY A 221 -7.56 -12.98 13.70
CA GLY A 221 -7.99 -14.24 14.31
C GLY A 221 -9.14 -14.04 15.32
N GLU A 222 -9.63 -15.12 15.90
CA GLU A 222 -10.74 -15.07 16.87
C GLU A 222 -10.27 -14.65 18.27
N THR A 223 -9.02 -14.94 18.61
CA THR A 223 -8.40 -14.61 19.91
C THR A 223 -6.92 -14.35 19.72
N ILE A 224 -6.31 -13.67 20.71
CA ILE A 224 -4.86 -13.43 20.73
C ILE A 224 -4.04 -14.74 20.71
N ALA A 225 -4.60 -15.84 21.13
CA ALA A 225 -3.94 -17.15 21.10
C ALA A 225 -4.07 -17.87 19.73
N THR A 226 -4.91 -17.37 18.84
CA THR A 226 -5.22 -17.98 17.54
C THR A 226 -5.19 -16.94 16.41
N LEU A 227 -4.04 -16.29 16.24
CA LEU A 227 -3.84 -15.26 15.20
C LEU A 227 -3.53 -15.92 13.84
N ASN A 228 -4.50 -16.63 13.29
CA ASN A 228 -4.42 -17.36 12.03
C ASN A 228 -5.40 -16.84 10.96
N GLY A 229 -5.85 -15.61 11.11
CA GLY A 229 -6.77 -14.95 10.18
C GLY A 229 -6.10 -14.42 8.91
N THR A 230 -6.69 -13.40 8.35
CA THR A 230 -6.30 -12.76 7.07
C THR A 230 -5.67 -11.38 7.23
N LEU A 231 -5.41 -10.93 8.45
CA LEU A 231 -4.60 -9.74 8.73
C LEU A 231 -3.22 -10.20 9.20
N VAL A 232 -2.29 -10.30 8.28
CA VAL A 232 -0.96 -10.92 8.47
C VAL A 232 0.15 -9.99 7.99
N MET A 233 1.21 -9.87 8.79
CA MET A 233 2.47 -9.23 8.41
C MET A 233 3.64 -10.12 8.88
N ARG A 234 4.13 -10.99 8.03
CA ARG A 234 5.17 -11.97 8.36
C ARG A 234 6.49 -11.71 7.65
N ASP A 235 7.57 -12.32 8.16
CA ASP A 235 8.90 -12.24 7.54
C ASP A 235 9.32 -10.79 7.29
N SER A 236 9.09 -9.90 8.28
CA SER A 236 9.18 -8.45 8.11
C SER A 236 10.08 -7.81 9.15
N ARG A 237 10.60 -6.62 8.81
CA ARG A 237 11.49 -5.85 9.71
C ARG A 237 10.98 -4.42 9.84
N ILE A 238 10.78 -3.97 11.07
CA ILE A 238 10.45 -2.58 11.39
C ILE A 238 11.51 -1.95 12.29
N THR A 239 11.61 -0.62 12.28
CA THR A 239 12.52 0.08 13.21
C THR A 239 12.10 -0.15 14.65
N SER A 240 13.05 0.01 15.60
CA SER A 240 12.72 -0.06 17.03
C SER A 240 11.77 1.07 17.46
N ALA A 241 11.86 2.24 16.83
CA ALA A 241 10.96 3.35 17.05
C ALA A 241 9.52 2.98 16.65
N CYS A 242 9.34 2.47 15.43
CA CYS A 242 8.05 1.97 14.96
C CYS A 242 7.47 0.87 15.88
N ALA A 243 8.30 -0.07 16.33
CA ALA A 243 7.86 -1.14 17.24
C ALA A 243 7.42 -0.63 18.64
N ALA A 244 7.96 0.51 19.08
CA ALA A 244 7.58 1.13 20.34
C ALA A 244 6.26 1.92 20.24
N ASP A 245 5.81 2.18 19.01
CA ASP A 245 4.68 3.05 18.69
C ASP A 245 3.63 2.33 17.83
N LEU A 246 3.12 1.20 18.33
CA LEU A 246 2.05 0.44 17.70
C LEU A 246 0.71 0.73 18.37
N VAL A 247 -0.27 1.25 17.62
CA VAL A 247 -1.54 1.75 18.18
C VAL A 247 -2.72 0.85 17.83
N ALA A 248 -3.49 0.49 18.86
CA ALA A 248 -4.79 -0.16 18.72
C ALA A 248 -5.90 0.82 19.07
N VAL A 249 -6.86 0.99 18.16
CA VAL A 249 -8.05 1.81 18.37
C VAL A 249 -9.28 0.92 18.35
N ASP A 250 -10.04 0.91 19.44
CA ASP A 250 -11.23 0.07 19.63
C ASP A 250 -10.95 -1.43 19.37
N GLY A 251 -9.71 -1.87 19.69
CA GLY A 251 -9.22 -3.20 19.39
C GLY A 251 -9.57 -4.24 20.46
N LEU A 252 -9.62 -5.49 20.05
CA LEU A 252 -9.81 -6.66 20.93
C LEU A 252 -8.52 -7.04 21.68
N TRP A 253 -7.36 -6.64 21.15
CA TRP A 253 -6.02 -6.79 21.72
C TRP A 253 -5.10 -5.68 21.21
N SER A 254 -3.86 -5.61 21.69
CA SER A 254 -2.94 -4.57 21.26
C SER A 254 -2.33 -4.86 19.88
N THR A 255 -2.00 -3.82 19.12
CA THR A 255 -1.23 -3.95 17.88
C THR A 255 0.17 -4.54 18.15
N THR A 256 0.75 -4.24 19.32
CA THR A 256 2.00 -4.85 19.78
C THR A 256 1.88 -6.38 19.89
N ASP A 257 0.80 -6.89 20.50
CA ASP A 257 0.56 -8.32 20.61
C ASP A 257 0.34 -8.95 19.23
N TRP A 258 -0.44 -8.28 18.38
CA TRP A 258 -0.64 -8.73 17.01
C TRP A 258 0.68 -8.84 16.24
N TYR A 259 1.51 -7.77 16.26
CA TYR A 259 2.80 -7.79 15.56
C TYR A 259 3.76 -8.82 16.14
N GLY A 260 3.83 -8.94 17.47
CA GLY A 260 4.67 -9.92 18.17
C GLY A 260 4.29 -11.38 17.88
N ALA A 261 3.06 -11.65 17.46
CA ALA A 261 2.60 -12.98 17.08
C ALA A 261 2.87 -13.32 15.60
N GLN A 262 3.27 -12.33 14.79
CA GLN A 262 3.53 -12.57 13.36
C GLN A 262 4.82 -13.36 13.15
N THR A 263 4.76 -14.41 12.34
CA THR A 263 5.88 -15.33 12.09
C THR A 263 7.08 -14.59 11.49
N ASN A 264 8.25 -14.74 12.11
CA ASN A 264 9.52 -14.14 11.71
C ASN A 264 9.51 -12.61 11.58
N SER A 265 8.53 -11.92 12.14
CA SER A 265 8.50 -10.46 12.16
C SER A 265 9.30 -9.94 13.36
N THR A 266 10.16 -8.97 13.10
CA THR A 266 11.13 -8.48 14.07
C THR A 266 11.28 -6.97 14.02
N SER A 267 11.78 -6.38 15.12
CA SER A 267 12.14 -4.97 15.18
C SER A 267 13.64 -4.77 15.40
N GLY A 268 14.14 -3.60 15.07
CA GLY A 268 15.53 -3.21 15.32
C GLY A 268 16.13 -2.36 14.20
N VAL A 269 17.42 -2.51 13.95
CA VAL A 269 18.10 -1.73 12.91
C VAL A 269 17.50 -2.03 11.53
N VAL A 270 17.13 -0.98 10.81
CA VAL A 270 16.76 -0.99 9.40
C VAL A 270 17.79 -0.15 8.66
N ASP A 271 18.74 -0.81 8.01
CA ASP A 271 19.82 -0.19 7.26
C ASP A 271 19.41 -0.09 5.77
N LEU A 272 18.84 1.02 5.38
CA LEU A 272 18.59 1.37 3.99
C LEU A 272 19.74 2.22 3.45
N GLY A 273 20.19 1.92 2.24
CA GLY A 273 21.33 2.54 1.59
C GLY A 273 21.14 2.75 0.09
N GLY A 274 22.24 2.86 -0.62
CA GLY A 274 22.26 3.26 -2.04
C GLY A 274 22.05 4.76 -2.22
N PRO A 275 22.10 5.26 -3.46
CA PRO A 275 22.01 6.70 -3.76
C PRO A 275 20.71 7.35 -3.28
N ASN A 276 19.62 6.61 -3.23
CA ASN A 276 18.31 7.11 -2.85
C ASN A 276 17.89 6.70 -1.42
N GLY A 277 18.69 5.90 -0.70
CA GLY A 277 18.31 5.38 0.61
C GLY A 277 17.21 4.30 0.54
N TRP A 278 17.13 3.57 -0.54
CA TRP A 278 16.04 2.60 -0.81
C TRP A 278 16.49 1.14 -0.79
N ALA A 279 17.75 0.89 -1.08
CA ALA A 279 18.29 -0.46 -1.14
C ALA A 279 18.61 -1.00 0.27
N ASN A 280 18.43 -2.29 0.46
CA ASN A 280 18.79 -2.94 1.70
C ASN A 280 20.30 -2.91 1.94
N GLY A 281 20.68 -2.66 3.18
CA GLY A 281 22.01 -2.92 3.68
C GLY A 281 22.21 -4.41 4.06
N SER A 282 23.37 -4.70 4.62
CA SER A 282 23.77 -6.07 4.93
C SER A 282 22.92 -6.72 6.03
N ALA A 283 22.46 -5.94 7.01
CA ALA A 283 21.64 -6.46 8.11
C ALA A 283 20.26 -6.91 7.62
N LEU A 284 19.64 -6.16 6.71
CA LEU A 284 18.36 -6.52 6.10
C LEU A 284 18.51 -7.75 5.18
N ASN A 285 19.57 -7.79 4.37
CA ASN A 285 19.83 -8.91 3.47
C ASN A 285 20.16 -10.22 4.17
N ALA A 286 20.46 -10.19 5.47
CA ALA A 286 20.65 -11.38 6.31
C ALA A 286 19.32 -11.99 6.80
N ILE A 287 18.18 -11.28 6.64
CA ILE A 287 16.87 -11.76 7.07
C ILE A 287 16.30 -12.66 5.96
N PRO A 288 15.92 -13.91 6.28
CA PRO A 288 15.31 -14.81 5.29
C PRO A 288 13.99 -14.28 4.77
N ALA A 289 13.76 -14.41 3.48
CA ALA A 289 12.49 -14.10 2.86
C ALA A 289 11.66 -15.36 2.60
N ASN A 290 10.34 -15.25 2.78
CA ASN A 290 9.38 -16.30 2.43
C ASN A 290 8.36 -15.72 1.44
N VAL A 291 8.65 -15.84 0.17
CA VAL A 291 7.78 -15.38 -0.90
C VAL A 291 6.58 -16.33 -1.04
N PRO A 292 5.36 -15.81 -1.23
CA PRO A 292 4.19 -16.65 -1.45
C PRO A 292 4.41 -17.65 -2.61
N SER A 293 3.81 -18.85 -2.50
CA SER A 293 4.06 -19.94 -3.44
C SER A 293 3.45 -19.74 -4.83
N ASP A 294 2.51 -18.82 -4.96
CA ASP A 294 1.86 -18.50 -6.24
C ASP A 294 2.85 -18.06 -7.30
N SER A 295 2.58 -18.43 -8.56
CA SER A 295 3.47 -18.18 -9.71
C SER A 295 3.59 -16.72 -10.11
N PHE A 296 2.70 -15.86 -9.64
CA PHE A 296 2.82 -14.41 -9.81
C PHE A 296 4.09 -13.86 -9.16
N PHE A 297 4.44 -14.36 -7.97
CA PHE A 297 5.55 -13.82 -7.19
C PHE A 297 6.91 -14.29 -7.68
N ASP A 298 7.80 -13.36 -7.95
CA ASP A 298 9.22 -13.61 -8.23
C ASP A 298 9.87 -14.23 -6.99
N LYS A 299 10.59 -15.31 -7.17
CA LYS A 299 11.25 -16.05 -6.08
C LYS A 299 12.56 -15.36 -5.70
N VAL A 300 12.47 -14.46 -4.74
CA VAL A 300 13.61 -13.72 -4.21
C VAL A 300 13.98 -14.20 -2.79
N ASN A 301 15.20 -13.93 -2.36
CA ASN A 301 15.73 -14.36 -1.07
C ASN A 301 16.02 -13.18 -0.12
N TYR A 302 15.33 -12.08 -0.28
CA TYR A 302 15.47 -10.86 0.51
C TYR A 302 14.10 -10.27 0.87
N ILE A 303 14.02 -9.57 1.98
CA ILE A 303 12.86 -8.76 2.38
C ILE A 303 12.99 -7.35 1.79
N GLY A 304 11.89 -6.57 1.80
CA GLY A 304 11.87 -5.23 1.21
C GLY A 304 11.82 -5.22 -0.31
N ALA A 305 11.70 -4.03 -0.89
CA ALA A 305 11.49 -3.83 -2.33
C ALA A 305 12.75 -3.99 -3.17
N ILE A 306 13.92 -3.61 -2.64
CA ILE A 306 15.20 -3.57 -3.36
C ILE A 306 16.28 -4.23 -2.52
N LYS A 307 16.88 -5.29 -3.05
CA LYS A 307 17.92 -6.06 -2.36
C LYS A 307 19.20 -5.25 -2.10
N ASP A 308 19.70 -4.61 -3.12
CA ASP A 308 20.94 -3.85 -3.10
C ASP A 308 21.01 -2.87 -4.28
N ASP A 309 21.99 -1.98 -4.29
CA ASP A 309 22.16 -0.98 -5.34
C ASP A 309 22.37 -1.57 -6.74
N SER A 310 22.92 -2.78 -6.83
CA SER A 310 23.17 -3.45 -8.12
C SER A 310 21.91 -4.05 -8.74
N SER A 311 20.92 -4.36 -7.92
CA SER A 311 19.61 -4.91 -8.31
C SER A 311 18.46 -3.91 -8.17
N ASP A 312 18.79 -2.62 -8.10
CA ASP A 312 17.81 -1.55 -8.01
C ASP A 312 17.02 -1.40 -9.31
N TRP A 313 15.81 -1.93 -9.30
CA TRP A 313 14.88 -1.94 -10.44
C TRP A 313 14.29 -0.56 -10.77
N THR A 314 14.49 0.43 -9.90
CA THR A 314 14.01 1.80 -10.15
C THR A 314 14.92 2.54 -11.14
N LYS A 315 16.14 2.08 -11.34
CA LYS A 315 17.14 2.75 -12.21
C LYS A 315 16.76 2.71 -13.68
N GLY A 316 17.04 3.82 -14.35
CA GLY A 316 16.95 3.96 -15.80
C GLY A 316 15.56 4.31 -16.34
N TRP A 317 14.53 4.29 -15.51
CA TRP A 317 13.18 4.65 -15.94
C TRP A 317 12.45 5.61 -14.96
N SER A 318 12.78 5.59 -13.68
CA SER A 318 12.12 6.41 -12.68
C SER A 318 12.68 7.82 -12.58
N PHE A 319 11.89 8.72 -11.99
CA PHE A 319 12.30 10.08 -11.65
C PHE A 319 12.77 10.13 -10.19
N THR A 320 14.00 10.56 -9.98
CA THR A 320 14.63 10.69 -8.65
C THR A 320 15.22 12.09 -8.40
N GLY A 321 14.96 13.05 -9.29
CA GLY A 321 15.56 14.38 -9.26
C GLY A 321 15.13 15.31 -8.10
N TYR A 322 14.33 14.78 -7.16
CA TYR A 322 13.87 15.50 -5.97
C TYR A 322 14.73 15.21 -4.71
N LYS A 323 15.68 14.28 -4.79
CA LYS A 323 16.62 13.92 -3.72
C LYS A 323 17.96 14.61 -3.82
#